data_e45c82fa8183418f7457f6c4241a999f
#
_entry.id   e45c82fa8183418f7457f6c4241a999f
#
_cell.length_a   1.000
_cell.length_b   1.000
_cell.length_c   1.000
_cell.angle_alpha   90.00
_cell.angle_beta   90.00
_cell.angle_gamma   90.00
#
_symmetry.space_group_name_H-M   'P 1'
#
loop_
_entity.id
_entity.type
_entity.pdbx_description
1 polymer ?
#
loop_
_entity_poly.entity_id
_entity_poly.type
_entity_poly.pdbx_seq_one_letter_code
_entity_poly.pdbx_strand_id
1 'polypeptide(L)'
;NPTYQEVCTGATGHAETVRVVFDPDRIGYRELLQVFFEHHDPTQGDRQGNDIGTQYRSAIFYTCDAQLTTAQQVLNGYQAALTAAGFGAITTELAPATEWFWAEEYHQQYLIANPKGYDCHSRTGVACPIP
;
A
#
# COMPACT_ATOMS: atom_id res chain seq x y z
N ASN A 1 19.51 3.21 -9.15
CA ASN A 1 18.41 3.66 -8.27
C ASN A 1 17.71 4.86 -8.91
N PRO A 2 16.42 4.76 -9.22
CA PRO A 2 15.70 5.90 -9.75
C PRO A 2 15.58 7.02 -8.72
N THR A 3 15.62 8.27 -9.19
CA THR A 3 15.37 9.42 -8.33
C THR A 3 13.87 9.60 -8.08
N TYR A 4 13.51 10.42 -7.10
CA TYR A 4 12.13 10.79 -6.85
C TYR A 4 11.45 11.37 -8.08
N GLN A 5 12.11 12.28 -8.79
CA GLN A 5 11.54 12.87 -10.00
C GLN A 5 11.31 11.85 -11.10
N GLU A 6 12.22 10.88 -11.26
CA GLU A 6 12.04 9.80 -12.25
C GLU A 6 10.83 8.93 -11.90
N VAL A 7 10.63 8.59 -10.62
CA VAL A 7 9.46 7.84 -10.16
C VAL A 7 8.18 8.66 -10.40
N CYS A 8 8.20 9.97 -10.12
CA CYS A 8 7.06 10.84 -10.30
C CYS A 8 6.62 10.98 -11.76
N THR A 9 7.51 10.74 -12.73
CA THR A 9 7.13 10.72 -14.15
C THR A 9 6.36 9.45 -14.54
N GLY A 10 6.40 8.41 -13.70
CA GLY A 10 5.86 7.09 -14.02
C GLY A 10 6.68 6.32 -15.02
N ALA A 11 7.78 6.88 -15.54
CA ALA A 11 8.58 6.23 -16.59
C ALA A 11 9.37 5.04 -16.08
N THR A 12 9.66 4.96 -14.79
CA THR A 12 10.43 3.87 -14.19
C THR A 12 9.59 2.64 -13.87
N GLY A 13 8.26 2.75 -13.87
CA GLY A 13 7.36 1.66 -13.48
C GLY A 13 7.38 1.32 -11.99
N HIS A 14 8.09 2.06 -11.17
CA HIS A 14 8.18 1.80 -9.73
C HIS A 14 6.99 2.40 -8.98
N ALA A 15 6.50 1.70 -7.95
CA ALA A 15 5.53 2.22 -7.01
C ALA A 15 6.24 2.85 -5.83
N GLU A 16 5.64 3.89 -5.24
CA GLU A 16 6.06 4.37 -3.92
C GLU A 16 5.73 3.28 -2.91
N THR A 17 6.74 2.77 -2.22
CA THR A 17 6.62 1.58 -1.38
C THR A 17 7.33 1.79 -0.07
N VAL A 18 6.69 1.33 1.01
CA VAL A 18 7.31 1.25 2.33
C VAL A 18 7.68 -0.20 2.60
N ARG A 19 8.94 -0.42 2.98
CA ARG A 19 9.38 -1.74 3.45
C ARG A 19 9.25 -1.78 4.96
N VAL A 20 8.47 -2.75 5.45
CA VAL A 20 8.24 -2.94 6.87
C VAL A 20 8.97 -4.18 7.34
N VAL A 21 9.86 -4.02 8.31
CA VAL A 21 10.49 -5.13 9.04
C VAL A 21 9.73 -5.25 10.35
N PHE A 22 9.13 -6.41 10.60
CA PHE A 22 8.28 -6.58 11.78
C PHE A 22 8.65 -7.86 12.54
N ASP A 23 8.33 -7.85 13.84
CA ASP A 23 8.48 -9.00 14.72
C ASP A 23 7.14 -9.77 14.75
N PRO A 24 7.07 -10.99 14.17
CA PRO A 24 5.82 -11.73 14.11
C PRO A 24 5.29 -12.17 15.48
N ASP A 25 6.11 -12.10 16.53
CA ASP A 25 5.66 -12.36 17.89
C ASP A 25 4.90 -11.15 18.49
N ARG A 26 5.00 -9.98 17.88
CA ARG A 26 4.37 -8.75 18.35
C ARG A 26 3.22 -8.32 17.47
N ILE A 27 3.34 -8.49 16.15
CA ILE A 27 2.29 -8.14 15.21
C ILE A 27 2.29 -9.16 14.08
N GLY A 28 1.13 -9.68 13.72
CA GLY A 28 1.00 -10.63 12.63
C GLY A 28 0.93 -9.95 11.27
N TYR A 29 1.24 -10.70 10.23
CA TYR A 29 1.14 -10.19 8.85
C TYR A 29 -0.28 -9.76 8.51
N ARG A 30 -1.31 -10.48 9.00
CA ARG A 30 -2.72 -10.11 8.80
C ARG A 30 -3.05 -8.75 9.38
N GLU A 31 -2.51 -8.44 10.55
CA GLU A 31 -2.72 -7.15 11.21
C GLU A 31 -2.04 -6.02 10.43
N LEU A 32 -0.85 -6.26 9.86
CA LEU A 32 -0.19 -5.29 8.99
C LEU A 32 -1.03 -5.02 7.73
N LEU A 33 -1.60 -6.06 7.13
CA LEU A 33 -2.48 -5.91 5.98
C LEU A 33 -3.76 -5.15 6.34
N GLN A 34 -4.31 -5.38 7.53
CA GLN A 34 -5.46 -4.63 8.01
C GLN A 34 -5.15 -3.12 8.06
N VAL A 35 -4.01 -2.76 8.63
CA VAL A 35 -3.55 -1.37 8.69
C VAL A 35 -3.40 -0.80 7.28
N PHE A 36 -2.76 -1.56 6.38
CA PHE A 36 -2.55 -1.16 5.00
C PHE A 36 -3.88 -0.83 4.31
N PHE A 37 -4.83 -1.76 4.35
CA PHE A 37 -6.11 -1.56 3.67
C PHE A 37 -6.98 -0.47 4.29
N GLU A 38 -6.91 -0.28 5.61
CA GLU A 38 -7.72 0.73 6.28
C GLU A 38 -7.17 2.15 6.13
N HIS A 39 -5.88 2.30 5.79
CA HIS A 39 -5.22 3.61 5.75
C HIS A 39 -5.06 4.19 4.35
N HIS A 40 -5.69 3.59 3.35
CA HIS A 40 -5.79 4.14 2.00
C HIS A 40 -7.02 3.58 1.30
N ASP A 41 -7.36 4.13 0.14
CA ASP A 41 -8.45 3.59 -0.67
C ASP A 41 -7.88 2.68 -1.75
N PRO A 42 -8.06 1.35 -1.62
CA PRO A 42 -7.48 0.40 -2.57
C PRO A 42 -8.29 0.24 -3.87
N THR A 43 -9.30 1.07 -4.10
CA THR A 43 -10.17 0.98 -5.28
C THR A 43 -9.90 2.05 -6.33
N GLN A 44 -8.85 2.88 -6.14
CA GLN A 44 -8.63 4.06 -6.99
C GLN A 44 -7.78 3.83 -8.24
N GLY A 45 -7.27 2.62 -8.45
CA GLY A 45 -6.39 2.34 -9.58
C GLY A 45 -5.02 3.01 -9.40
N ASP A 46 -4.52 3.66 -10.43
CA ASP A 46 -3.18 4.28 -10.42
C ASP A 46 -3.21 5.67 -9.78
N ARG A 47 -3.92 5.81 -8.67
CA ARG A 47 -3.96 7.07 -7.94
C ARG A 47 -4.21 6.83 -6.46
N GLN A 48 -3.92 7.83 -5.65
CA GLN A 48 -4.31 7.87 -4.25
C GLN A 48 -4.67 9.31 -3.89
N GLY A 49 -5.96 9.55 -3.63
CA GLY A 49 -6.46 10.89 -3.38
C GLY A 49 -6.19 11.82 -4.56
N ASN A 50 -5.46 12.92 -4.32
CA ASN A 50 -5.12 13.91 -5.34
C ASN A 50 -3.87 13.53 -6.16
N ASP A 51 -3.12 12.50 -5.75
CA ASP A 51 -1.92 12.06 -6.45
C ASP A 51 -2.29 11.03 -7.51
N ILE A 52 -1.97 11.32 -8.76
CA ILE A 52 -2.31 10.49 -9.92
C ILE A 52 -1.01 10.02 -10.58
N GLY A 53 -0.95 8.72 -10.87
CA GLY A 53 0.19 8.11 -11.55
C GLY A 53 0.42 6.69 -11.05
N THR A 54 1.13 5.88 -11.84
CA THR A 54 1.39 4.47 -11.50
C THR A 54 2.21 4.30 -10.21
N GLN A 55 3.03 5.29 -9.85
CA GLN A 55 3.80 5.26 -8.61
C GLN A 55 2.91 5.35 -7.37
N TYR A 56 1.66 5.80 -7.50
CA TYR A 56 0.69 5.94 -6.41
C TYR A 56 -0.31 4.79 -6.36
N ARG A 57 -0.12 3.77 -7.16
CA ARG A 57 -1.02 2.61 -7.17
C ARG A 57 -0.92 1.84 -5.86
N SER A 58 -2.04 1.22 -5.47
CA SER A 58 -2.08 0.31 -4.34
C SER A 58 -1.36 -0.98 -4.70
N ALA A 59 -0.38 -1.40 -3.91
CA ALA A 59 0.39 -2.59 -4.20
C ALA A 59 0.90 -3.25 -2.92
N ILE A 60 0.97 -4.58 -2.95
CA ILE A 60 1.59 -5.40 -1.93
C ILE A 60 2.65 -6.25 -2.61
N PHE A 61 3.89 -6.12 -2.16
CA PHE A 61 4.99 -6.93 -2.66
C PHE A 61 5.34 -7.97 -1.61
N TYR A 62 5.05 -9.23 -1.89
CA TYR A 62 5.27 -10.32 -0.95
C TYR A 62 6.65 -10.93 -1.13
N THR A 63 7.17 -11.53 -0.06
CA THR A 63 8.50 -12.16 -0.05
C THR A 63 8.45 -13.68 0.00
N CYS A 64 7.28 -14.27 0.21
CA CYS A 64 7.10 -15.72 0.23
C CYS A 64 5.65 -16.09 -0.08
N ASP A 65 5.42 -17.37 -0.40
CA ASP A 65 4.09 -17.87 -0.78
C ASP A 65 3.07 -17.76 0.36
N ALA A 66 3.52 -17.90 1.60
CA ALA A 66 2.63 -17.74 2.76
C ALA A 66 2.07 -16.33 2.84
N GLN A 67 2.89 -15.32 2.53
CA GLN A 67 2.42 -13.92 2.47
C GLN A 67 1.41 -13.73 1.34
N LEU A 68 1.65 -14.30 0.17
CA LEU A 68 0.73 -14.21 -0.96
C LEU A 68 -0.64 -14.79 -0.60
N THR A 69 -0.66 -16.00 -0.02
CA THR A 69 -1.90 -16.66 0.37
C THR A 69 -2.67 -15.83 1.39
N THR A 70 -1.99 -15.32 2.40
CA THR A 70 -2.59 -14.48 3.44
C THR A 70 -3.11 -13.16 2.85
N ALA A 71 -2.34 -12.53 1.98
CA ALA A 71 -2.74 -11.28 1.34
C ALA A 71 -4.01 -11.47 0.49
N GLN A 72 -4.11 -12.56 -0.25
CA GLN A 72 -5.31 -12.88 -1.02
C GLN A 72 -6.53 -13.08 -0.13
N GLN A 73 -6.38 -13.76 1.01
CA GLN A 73 -7.47 -13.97 1.95
C GLN A 73 -7.97 -12.65 2.55
N VAL A 74 -7.06 -11.79 2.97
CA VAL A 74 -7.42 -10.48 3.54
C VAL A 74 -8.06 -9.58 2.48
N LEU A 75 -7.50 -9.57 1.27
CA LEU A 75 -8.04 -8.80 0.16
C LEU A 75 -9.47 -9.23 -0.17
N ASN A 76 -9.72 -10.53 -0.25
CA ASN A 76 -11.06 -11.05 -0.56
C ASN A 76 -12.06 -10.69 0.54
N GLY A 77 -11.65 -10.74 1.80
CA GLY A 77 -12.50 -10.34 2.93
C GLY A 77 -12.82 -8.85 2.89
N TYR A 78 -11.83 -8.02 2.58
CA TYR A 78 -12.04 -6.57 2.46
C TYR A 78 -12.87 -6.22 1.24
N GLN A 79 -12.69 -6.93 0.14
CA GLN A 79 -13.53 -6.72 -1.05
C GLN A 79 -15.00 -6.94 -0.74
N ALA A 80 -15.32 -7.97 0.02
CA ALA A 80 -16.71 -8.22 0.43
C ALA A 80 -17.26 -7.07 1.28
N ALA A 81 -16.48 -6.57 2.23
CA ALA A 81 -16.87 -5.44 3.08
C ALA A 81 -17.05 -4.16 2.26
N LEU A 82 -16.15 -3.88 1.33
CA LEU A 82 -16.21 -2.70 0.48
C LEU A 82 -17.41 -2.76 -0.47
N THR A 83 -17.67 -3.91 -1.07
CA THR A 83 -18.82 -4.10 -1.95
C THR A 83 -20.12 -3.83 -1.19
N ALA A 84 -20.24 -4.34 0.03
CA ALA A 84 -21.40 -4.08 0.89
C ALA A 84 -21.56 -2.60 1.23
N ALA A 85 -20.47 -1.85 1.26
CA ALA A 85 -20.48 -0.40 1.55
C ALA A 85 -20.63 0.47 0.28
N GLY A 86 -20.74 -0.13 -0.90
CA GLY A 86 -20.95 0.60 -2.15
C GLY A 86 -19.69 0.97 -2.91
N PHE A 87 -18.54 0.46 -2.52
CA PHE A 87 -17.28 0.70 -3.23
C PHE A 87 -17.11 -0.26 -4.41
N GLY A 88 -16.24 0.11 -5.35
CA GLY A 88 -15.92 -0.74 -6.50
C GLY A 88 -14.90 -1.84 -6.18
N ALA A 89 -14.32 -2.40 -7.23
CA ALA A 89 -13.33 -3.47 -7.09
C ALA A 89 -12.01 -2.94 -6.53
N ILE A 90 -11.37 -3.74 -5.68
CA ILE A 90 -10.01 -3.48 -5.22
C ILE A 90 -9.06 -3.61 -6.41
N THR A 91 -8.18 -2.63 -6.57
CA THR A 91 -7.19 -2.58 -7.65
C THR A 91 -5.77 -2.88 -7.15
N THR A 92 -5.62 -3.25 -5.89
CA THR A 92 -4.32 -3.55 -5.28
C THR A 92 -3.58 -4.62 -6.07
N GLU A 93 -2.35 -4.32 -6.50
CA GLU A 93 -1.47 -5.27 -7.16
C GLU A 93 -0.84 -6.20 -6.12
N LEU A 94 -0.83 -7.51 -6.39
CA LEU A 94 -0.08 -8.49 -5.61
C LEU A 94 1.04 -9.03 -6.49
N ALA A 95 2.28 -8.76 -6.12
CA ALA A 95 3.43 -9.17 -6.91
C ALA A 95 4.59 -9.60 -5.99
N PRO A 96 5.49 -10.49 -6.47
CA PRO A 96 6.67 -10.82 -5.70
C PRO A 96 7.58 -9.60 -5.55
N ALA A 97 8.20 -9.45 -4.39
CA ALA A 97 9.20 -8.42 -4.16
C ALA A 97 10.43 -8.71 -5.01
N THR A 98 10.93 -7.68 -5.69
CA THR A 98 12.11 -7.76 -6.53
C THR A 98 13.17 -6.79 -6.02
N GLU A 99 13.75 -5.96 -6.88
CA GLU A 99 14.69 -4.95 -6.45
C GLU A 99 14.04 -3.90 -5.56
N TRP A 100 14.79 -3.48 -4.56
CA TRP A 100 14.38 -2.39 -3.66
C TRP A 100 15.27 -1.18 -3.91
N PHE A 101 14.64 -0.03 -4.20
CA PHE A 101 15.34 1.23 -4.36
C PHE A 101 14.94 2.16 -3.21
N TRP A 102 15.93 2.63 -2.44
CA TRP A 102 15.68 3.54 -1.35
C TRP A 102 15.26 4.92 -1.88
N ALA A 103 14.25 5.52 -1.25
CA ALA A 103 13.93 6.91 -1.50
C ALA A 103 15.08 7.82 -1.05
N GLU A 104 15.12 9.05 -1.57
CA GLU A 104 16.04 10.04 -1.04
C GLU A 104 15.80 10.23 0.47
N GLU A 105 16.86 10.52 1.22
CA GLU A 105 16.80 10.57 2.67
C GLU A 105 15.69 11.50 3.18
N TYR A 106 15.48 12.63 2.52
CA TYR A 106 14.46 13.59 2.95
C TYR A 106 13.02 13.09 2.75
N HIS A 107 12.79 12.04 1.96
CA HIS A 107 11.47 11.40 1.81
C HIS A 107 11.25 10.27 2.81
N GLN A 108 12.32 9.66 3.33
CA GLN A 108 12.20 8.59 4.30
C GLN A 108 11.71 9.17 5.62
N GLN A 109 10.62 8.60 6.15
CA GLN A 109 9.99 9.08 7.39
C GLN A 109 9.59 10.57 7.34
N TYR A 110 9.14 11.02 6.16
CA TYR A 110 8.80 12.42 5.92
C TYR A 110 7.85 13.00 6.98
N LEU A 111 6.78 12.28 7.32
CA LEU A 111 5.79 12.78 8.30
C LEU A 111 6.32 12.79 9.73
N ILE A 112 7.33 11.99 10.06
CA ILE A 112 8.00 12.05 11.35
C ILE A 112 8.84 13.33 11.46
N ALA A 113 9.62 13.62 10.42
CA ALA A 113 10.44 14.84 10.35
C ALA A 113 9.59 16.10 10.11
N ASN A 114 8.45 15.96 9.44
CA ASN A 114 7.56 17.05 9.04
C ASN A 114 6.11 16.70 9.43
N PRO A 115 5.75 16.76 10.75
CA PRO A 115 4.44 16.27 11.19
C PRO A 115 3.23 16.98 10.55
N LYS A 116 3.42 18.20 10.03
CA LYS A 116 2.40 18.96 9.29
C LYS A 116 2.56 18.84 7.79
N GLY A 117 3.43 17.93 7.33
CA GLY A 117 3.64 17.69 5.91
C GLY A 117 2.44 17.05 5.25
N TYR A 118 2.49 17.04 3.93
CA TYR A 118 1.39 16.52 3.11
C TYR A 118 1.24 14.99 3.28
N ASP A 119 0.03 14.57 3.62
CA ASP A 119 -0.38 13.17 3.64
C ASP A 119 -1.59 13.02 2.73
N CYS A 120 -1.40 12.39 1.58
CA CYS A 120 -2.40 12.32 0.52
C CYS A 120 -3.32 11.09 0.60
N HIS A 121 -3.25 10.31 1.67
CA HIS A 121 -4.01 9.08 1.75
C HIS A 121 -5.51 9.33 1.88
N SER A 122 -6.27 8.78 0.94
CA SER A 122 -7.72 8.68 1.03
C SER A 122 -8.08 7.39 1.75
N ARG A 123 -9.11 7.45 2.60
CA ARG A 123 -9.59 6.29 3.34
C ARG A 123 -11.04 6.01 2.99
N THR A 124 -11.41 4.73 3.00
CA THR A 124 -12.79 4.33 2.71
C THR A 124 -13.70 4.48 3.92
N GLY A 125 -13.15 4.48 5.13
CA GLY A 125 -13.92 4.44 6.35
C GLY A 125 -14.48 3.06 6.69
N VAL A 126 -14.22 2.05 5.88
CA VAL A 126 -14.69 0.69 6.07
C VAL A 126 -13.63 -0.12 6.82
N ALA A 127 -14.04 -0.80 7.89
CA ALA A 127 -13.14 -1.67 8.63
C ALA A 127 -12.74 -2.89 7.80
N CYS A 128 -11.48 -3.30 7.91
CA CYS A 128 -10.97 -4.48 7.22
C CYS A 128 -11.09 -5.69 8.16
N PRO A 129 -11.96 -6.66 7.85
CA PRO A 129 -12.05 -7.87 8.65
C PRO A 129 -10.83 -8.75 8.42
N ILE A 130 -10.31 -9.34 9.48
CA ILE A 130 -9.24 -10.33 9.40
C ILE A 130 -9.73 -11.63 10.03
N PRO A 131 -9.56 -12.76 9.33
CA PRO A 131 -9.99 -14.07 9.83
C PRO A 131 -9.17 -14.53 11.02
#